data_0b684d73be52dacae38f43d6bff384bf
#
_entry.id   0b684d73be52dacae38f43d6bff384bf
#
_cell.length_a   1.000
_cell.length_b   1.000
_cell.length_c   1.000
_cell.angle_alpha   90.00
_cell.angle_beta   90.00
_cell.angle_gamma   90.00
#
_symmetry.space_group_name_H-M   'P 1'
#
loop_
_entity.id
_entity.type
_entity.pdbx_description
1 polymer ?
#
loop_
_entity_poly.entity_id
_entity_poly.type
_entity_poly.pdbx_seq_one_letter_code
_entity_poly.pdbx_strand_id
1 'polypeptide(L)'
;MIQPVISKSGYTYIYSSYINSILLSPSENEYVDIDMDKNAYEYYKQKDFFLRENNFFEKKIPNMEIEYDTSCIESELANLNQLLIEVTDECNLSCKYCSYGDLYSNQDERNRGKQEFNNVKILIDYLISLWKSYRNISFNNTINIGFFGGEPLVNMILIEKIINYLNAVKIKGITFVYNLTTNAILLPKYMNYLVENDVHLLISIDGSKQNNIYRVKKEGKDIVFANIKKLKDNHPNYFDSNVNFNSVLHDKNSVDQIYSYIKTNFDKTPYISELNRNGIAEDKKEEFNRMFHSKEDSIKQAVNCGSSYLKEIADDSHIVQLDIFMQSYFGNTYKTIPDLFFQDKDIKYFPTSTCVPFSKKIFLTVQGKILPCEKVGQQYPLGYVRDGKINLDSKEVKQLYLKLYTPIVDKCKKCLLWKNCEICVFYLPKDEEGQTVCPYYLGNEDVNRYFSTYIYALEKHPDLLDRIENEILID
;
A
#
# COMPACT_ATOMS: atom_id res chain seq x y z
N MET A 1 31.72 -6.81 1.41
CA MET A 1 31.89 -8.14 2.05
C MET A 1 30.93 -9.07 1.34
N ILE A 2 31.47 -10.11 0.73
CA ILE A 2 30.71 -11.17 0.11
C ILE A 2 29.98 -11.91 1.22
N GLN A 3 28.68 -12.17 1.05
CA GLN A 3 27.91 -12.93 2.03
C GLN A 3 27.42 -14.22 1.37
N PRO A 4 27.94 -15.38 1.79
CA PRO A 4 27.46 -16.66 1.30
C PRO A 4 26.03 -16.90 1.81
N VAL A 5 25.20 -17.42 0.93
CA VAL A 5 23.84 -17.89 1.23
C VAL A 5 23.81 -19.37 0.88
N ILE A 6 23.65 -20.20 1.89
CA ILE A 6 23.57 -21.66 1.71
C ILE A 6 22.10 -22.03 1.64
N SER A 7 21.67 -22.59 0.51
CA SER A 7 20.30 -23.07 0.36
C SER A 7 20.08 -24.35 1.19
N LYS A 8 18.82 -24.70 1.43
CA LYS A 8 18.48 -25.98 2.10
C LYS A 8 18.86 -27.24 1.26
N SER A 9 19.07 -27.05 -0.04
CA SER A 9 19.57 -28.09 -0.95
C SER A 9 21.11 -28.24 -0.91
N GLY A 10 21.81 -27.35 -0.19
CA GLY A 10 23.26 -27.38 -0.03
C GLY A 10 24.05 -26.56 -1.03
N TYR A 11 23.38 -25.87 -1.97
CA TYR A 11 24.06 -24.98 -2.91
C TYR A 11 24.46 -23.67 -2.24
N THR A 12 25.62 -23.15 -2.62
CA THR A 12 26.14 -21.87 -2.13
C THR A 12 25.91 -20.78 -3.18
N TYR A 13 25.21 -19.75 -2.79
CA TYR A 13 24.99 -18.52 -3.53
C TYR A 13 25.77 -17.38 -2.89
N ILE A 14 26.00 -16.32 -3.63
CA ILE A 14 26.63 -15.12 -3.13
C ILE A 14 25.63 -13.96 -3.25
N TYR A 15 25.37 -13.30 -2.13
CA TYR A 15 24.62 -12.05 -2.13
C TYR A 15 25.56 -10.85 -2.18
N SER A 16 25.30 -9.93 -3.11
CA SER A 16 25.97 -8.65 -3.19
C SER A 16 24.98 -7.51 -2.91
N SER A 17 25.19 -6.79 -1.83
CA SER A 17 24.42 -5.58 -1.52
C SER A 17 24.75 -4.41 -2.47
N TYR A 18 25.86 -4.47 -3.19
CA TYR A 18 26.25 -3.45 -4.17
C TYR A 18 25.31 -3.46 -5.38
N ILE A 19 25.18 -4.62 -6.03
CA ILE A 19 24.27 -4.82 -7.17
C ILE A 19 22.87 -5.26 -6.75
N ASN A 20 22.66 -5.50 -5.45
CA ASN A 20 21.43 -6.05 -4.88
C ASN A 20 20.98 -7.34 -5.60
N SER A 21 21.92 -8.27 -5.79
CA SER A 21 21.67 -9.51 -6.51
C SER A 21 22.23 -10.72 -5.78
N ILE A 22 21.60 -11.86 -6.04
CA ILE A 22 22.04 -13.18 -5.60
C ILE A 22 22.52 -13.94 -6.83
N LEU A 23 23.67 -14.57 -6.71
CA LEU A 23 24.31 -15.31 -7.79
C LEU A 23 24.72 -16.68 -7.29
N LEU A 24 24.45 -17.73 -8.08
CA LEU A 24 25.07 -19.04 -7.84
C LEU A 24 26.57 -18.91 -8.03
N SER A 25 27.35 -19.36 -7.06
CA SER A 25 28.81 -19.34 -7.13
C SER A 25 29.37 -20.72 -7.49
N PRO A 26 29.79 -20.94 -8.74
CA PRO A 26 30.36 -22.22 -9.14
C PRO A 26 31.61 -22.58 -8.34
N SER A 27 32.47 -21.62 -8.02
CA SER A 27 33.70 -21.84 -7.25
C SER A 27 33.47 -22.32 -5.82
N GLU A 28 32.36 -21.90 -5.20
CA GLU A 28 31.97 -22.34 -3.85
C GLU A 28 31.19 -23.66 -3.85
N ASN A 29 30.84 -24.16 -5.04
CA ASN A 29 30.08 -25.41 -5.24
C ASN A 29 30.90 -26.51 -5.93
N GLU A 30 32.24 -26.43 -5.93
CA GLU A 30 33.09 -27.43 -6.60
C GLU A 30 32.85 -28.86 -6.14
N TYR A 31 32.36 -29.06 -4.94
CA TYR A 31 32.09 -30.37 -4.33
C TYR A 31 30.59 -30.74 -4.34
N VAL A 32 29.73 -29.92 -4.93
CA VAL A 32 28.30 -30.18 -5.05
C VAL A 32 28.02 -30.57 -6.50
N ASP A 33 27.33 -31.68 -6.70
CA ASP A 33 26.90 -32.11 -8.04
C ASP A 33 25.78 -31.17 -8.52
N ILE A 34 26.18 -30.15 -9.28
CA ILE A 34 25.26 -29.17 -9.86
C ILE A 34 24.85 -29.74 -11.21
N ASP A 35 23.59 -30.16 -11.35
CA ASP A 35 23.01 -30.55 -12.64
C ASP A 35 22.83 -29.31 -13.51
N MET A 36 23.95 -28.85 -14.07
CA MET A 36 23.99 -27.62 -14.89
C MET A 36 24.69 -27.94 -16.22
N ASP A 37 24.13 -27.44 -17.31
CA ASP A 37 24.80 -27.45 -18.62
C ASP A 37 26.19 -26.81 -18.52
N LYS A 38 27.17 -27.42 -19.19
CA LYS A 38 28.56 -26.97 -19.19
C LYS A 38 28.73 -25.51 -19.60
N ASN A 39 27.92 -25.03 -20.57
CA ASN A 39 27.98 -23.65 -21.03
C ASN A 39 27.44 -22.66 -19.97
N ALA A 40 26.38 -23.05 -19.26
CA ALA A 40 25.83 -22.28 -18.15
C ALA A 40 26.86 -22.24 -16.99
N TYR A 41 27.52 -23.34 -16.65
CA TYR A 41 28.56 -23.36 -15.62
C TYR A 41 29.70 -22.40 -15.94
N GLU A 42 30.27 -22.47 -17.17
CA GLU A 42 31.34 -21.57 -17.60
C GLU A 42 30.90 -20.11 -17.64
N TYR A 43 29.64 -19.82 -18.03
CA TYR A 43 29.07 -18.47 -17.99
C TYR A 43 29.05 -17.93 -16.57
N TYR A 44 28.50 -18.65 -15.61
CA TYR A 44 28.45 -18.21 -14.23
C TYR A 44 29.81 -18.07 -13.57
N LYS A 45 30.77 -18.91 -13.93
CA LYS A 45 32.16 -18.82 -13.48
C LYS A 45 32.85 -17.57 -13.99
N GLN A 46 32.68 -17.24 -15.27
CA GLN A 46 33.20 -16.01 -15.84
C GLN A 46 32.50 -14.76 -15.25
N LYS A 47 31.20 -14.84 -15.01
CA LYS A 47 30.44 -13.77 -14.37
C LYS A 47 30.88 -13.51 -12.93
N ASP A 48 31.07 -14.55 -12.13
CA ASP A 48 31.58 -14.43 -10.75
C ASP A 48 33.00 -13.82 -10.75
N PHE A 49 33.89 -14.29 -11.62
CA PHE A 49 35.23 -13.72 -11.79
C PHE A 49 35.17 -12.24 -12.14
N PHE A 50 34.36 -11.86 -13.16
CA PHE A 50 34.20 -10.46 -13.58
C PHE A 50 33.71 -9.56 -12.45
N LEU A 51 32.72 -10.01 -11.69
CA LEU A 51 32.12 -9.23 -10.60
C LEU A 51 33.12 -9.04 -9.44
N ARG A 52 33.97 -10.04 -9.15
CA ARG A 52 35.03 -9.95 -8.12
C ARG A 52 36.13 -8.97 -8.53
N GLU A 53 36.64 -9.10 -9.74
CA GLU A 53 37.71 -8.23 -10.29
C GLU A 53 37.27 -6.76 -10.40
N ASN A 54 35.98 -6.51 -10.57
CA ASN A 54 35.45 -5.14 -10.68
C ASN A 54 34.79 -4.64 -9.40
N ASN A 55 35.02 -5.26 -8.26
CA ASN A 55 34.56 -4.85 -6.94
C ASN A 55 33.03 -4.72 -6.78
N PHE A 56 32.25 -5.43 -7.58
CA PHE A 56 30.77 -5.45 -7.48
C PHE A 56 30.26 -6.11 -6.20
N PHE A 57 31.13 -6.77 -5.43
CA PHE A 57 30.81 -7.33 -4.13
C PHE A 57 31.20 -6.42 -2.95
N GLU A 58 31.66 -5.22 -3.21
CA GLU A 58 31.89 -4.24 -2.15
C GLU A 58 30.55 -3.79 -1.55
N LYS A 59 30.61 -3.47 -0.26
CA LYS A 59 29.42 -2.98 0.43
C LYS A 59 29.10 -1.56 0.03
N LYS A 60 27.99 -1.32 -0.65
CA LYS A 60 27.48 0.01 -0.92
C LYS A 60 26.64 0.50 0.26
N ILE A 61 27.00 1.66 0.80
CA ILE A 61 26.20 2.36 1.80
C ILE A 61 25.32 3.36 1.05
N PRO A 62 23.98 3.23 1.09
CA PRO A 62 23.11 4.14 0.39
C PRO A 62 23.17 5.55 0.98
N ASN A 63 23.13 6.57 0.12
CA ASN A 63 22.92 7.94 0.57
C ASN A 63 21.46 8.13 0.97
N MET A 64 21.20 8.22 2.28
CA MET A 64 19.86 8.40 2.85
C MET A 64 19.78 9.75 3.55
N GLU A 65 19.72 10.81 2.76
CA GLU A 65 19.55 12.18 3.25
C GLU A 65 18.12 12.66 3.00
N ILE A 66 17.53 13.28 4.02
CA ILE A 66 16.20 13.90 3.91
C ILE A 66 16.42 15.38 3.58
N GLU A 67 16.50 15.68 2.29
CA GLU A 67 16.48 17.05 1.80
C GLU A 67 15.09 17.36 1.23
N TYR A 68 14.47 18.42 1.75
CA TYR A 68 13.12 18.80 1.36
C TYR A 68 12.95 20.32 1.47
N ASP A 69 12.53 20.97 0.39
CA ASP A 69 12.27 22.39 0.30
C ASP A 69 10.91 22.70 -0.33
N THR A 70 10.57 23.96 -0.48
CA THR A 70 9.28 24.38 -1.07
C THR A 70 9.17 23.95 -2.54
N SER A 71 10.28 23.94 -3.29
CA SER A 71 10.29 23.49 -4.69
C SER A 71 9.96 21.99 -4.79
N CYS A 72 10.44 21.20 -3.84
CA CYS A 72 10.09 19.77 -3.74
C CYS A 72 8.57 19.60 -3.52
N ILE A 73 7.98 20.36 -2.56
CA ILE A 73 6.53 20.29 -2.31
C ILE A 73 5.73 20.57 -3.56
N GLU A 74 6.05 21.67 -4.26
CA GLU A 74 5.32 22.07 -5.47
C GLU A 74 5.50 21.06 -6.61
N SER A 75 6.68 20.48 -6.76
CA SER A 75 6.95 19.46 -7.77
C SER A 75 6.17 18.17 -7.50
N GLU A 76 6.15 17.70 -6.25
CA GLU A 76 5.40 16.51 -5.87
C GLU A 76 3.89 16.72 -6.03
N LEU A 77 3.36 17.85 -5.58
CA LEU A 77 1.94 18.17 -5.73
C LEU A 77 1.52 18.38 -7.20
N ALA A 78 2.43 18.89 -8.05
CA ALA A 78 2.18 19.01 -9.48
C ALA A 78 2.03 17.65 -10.19
N ASN A 79 2.60 16.59 -9.61
CA ASN A 79 2.58 15.22 -10.14
C ASN A 79 1.76 14.27 -9.24
N LEU A 80 0.88 14.82 -8.40
CA LEU A 80 0.08 14.07 -7.46
C LEU A 80 -0.88 13.10 -8.15
N ASN A 81 -0.87 11.82 -7.74
CA ASN A 81 -1.73 10.80 -8.32
C ASN A 81 -3.10 10.70 -7.65
N GLN A 82 -3.20 11.09 -6.36
CA GLN A 82 -4.44 10.93 -5.61
C GLN A 82 -4.66 12.05 -4.59
N LEU A 83 -5.85 12.66 -4.66
CA LEU A 83 -6.40 13.53 -3.63
C LEU A 83 -7.54 12.81 -2.91
N LEU A 84 -7.38 12.52 -1.62
CA LEU A 84 -8.46 12.02 -0.77
C LEU A 84 -9.06 13.16 0.04
N ILE A 85 -10.38 13.19 0.12
CA ILE A 85 -11.12 14.22 0.84
C ILE A 85 -12.04 13.55 1.86
N GLU A 86 -11.82 13.82 3.13
CA GLU A 86 -12.77 13.47 4.17
C GLU A 86 -13.96 14.43 4.11
N VAL A 87 -15.02 13.97 3.46
CA VAL A 87 -16.21 14.84 3.25
C VAL A 87 -17.06 15.02 4.51
N THR A 88 -16.94 14.08 5.44
CA THR A 88 -17.56 14.13 6.77
C THR A 88 -16.90 13.13 7.71
N ASP A 89 -16.86 13.44 9.00
CA ASP A 89 -16.50 12.47 10.03
C ASP A 89 -17.75 11.74 10.60
N GLU A 90 -18.97 12.10 10.16
CA GLU A 90 -20.22 11.45 10.54
C GLU A 90 -20.37 10.09 9.83
N CYS A 91 -20.82 9.07 10.55
CA CYS A 91 -21.20 7.77 10.00
C CYS A 91 -22.58 7.34 10.49
N ASN A 92 -23.32 6.66 9.62
CA ASN A 92 -24.61 6.04 9.94
C ASN A 92 -24.46 4.61 10.48
N LEU A 93 -23.19 4.11 10.64
CA LEU A 93 -22.82 2.90 11.35
C LEU A 93 -21.92 3.20 12.55
N SER A 94 -21.78 2.23 13.45
CA SER A 94 -20.84 2.22 14.56
C SER A 94 -20.10 0.87 14.57
N CYS A 95 -19.25 0.65 13.55
CA CYS A 95 -18.48 -0.59 13.41
C CYS A 95 -17.49 -0.72 14.58
N LYS A 96 -17.46 -1.87 15.25
CA LYS A 96 -16.60 -2.08 16.44
C LYS A 96 -15.10 -2.00 16.15
N TYR A 97 -14.71 -2.38 14.95
CA TYR A 97 -13.31 -2.37 14.50
C TYR A 97 -12.94 -1.11 13.68
N CYS A 98 -13.81 -0.10 13.63
CA CYS A 98 -13.55 1.09 12.84
C CYS A 98 -12.26 1.78 13.28
N SER A 99 -11.37 2.08 12.33
CA SER A 99 -10.11 2.79 12.63
C SER A 99 -10.33 4.19 13.23
N TYR A 100 -11.54 4.71 13.14
CA TYR A 100 -11.99 5.96 13.77
C TYR A 100 -12.86 5.72 15.01
N GLY A 101 -12.91 4.50 15.52
CA GLY A 101 -13.69 4.13 16.69
C GLY A 101 -12.85 4.00 17.96
N ASP A 102 -13.49 3.59 19.04
CA ASP A 102 -12.92 3.54 20.40
C ASP A 102 -11.74 2.58 20.57
N LEU A 103 -11.50 1.69 19.62
CA LEU A 103 -10.33 0.81 19.66
C LEU A 103 -9.00 1.57 19.45
N TYR A 104 -9.04 2.79 18.90
CA TYR A 104 -7.87 3.52 18.46
C TYR A 104 -7.77 4.90 19.10
N SER A 105 -6.55 5.32 19.44
CA SER A 105 -6.25 6.59 20.10
C SER A 105 -5.46 7.58 19.22
N ASN A 106 -5.15 7.23 17.97
CA ASN A 106 -4.32 8.02 17.07
C ASN A 106 -5.11 8.91 16.10
N GLN A 107 -6.40 9.10 16.36
CA GLN A 107 -7.31 9.90 15.54
C GLN A 107 -7.80 11.11 16.33
N ASP A 108 -8.13 12.19 15.62
CA ASP A 108 -8.80 13.34 16.21
C ASP A 108 -10.23 12.97 16.64
N GLU A 109 -10.75 13.71 17.61
CA GLU A 109 -12.13 13.56 18.06
C GLU A 109 -13.11 13.83 16.92
N ARG A 110 -14.11 12.96 16.78
CA ARG A 110 -15.11 13.03 15.71
C ARG A 110 -16.40 13.64 16.26
N ASN A 111 -16.72 14.84 15.76
CA ASN A 111 -17.82 15.64 16.24
C ASN A 111 -18.98 15.75 15.23
N ARG A 112 -19.14 14.79 14.33
CA ARG A 112 -20.10 14.79 13.22
C ARG A 112 -19.95 16.02 12.32
N GLY A 113 -18.71 16.44 12.13
CA GLY A 113 -18.33 17.52 11.26
C GLY A 113 -18.59 17.20 9.79
N LYS A 114 -18.87 18.23 9.02
CA LYS A 114 -18.98 18.15 7.57
C LYS A 114 -18.00 19.13 6.95
N GLN A 115 -17.24 18.63 5.99
CA GLN A 115 -16.32 19.46 5.24
C GLN A 115 -17.11 20.46 4.37
N GLU A 116 -16.61 21.66 4.27
CA GLU A 116 -17.21 22.72 3.46
C GLU A 116 -16.57 22.81 2.08
N PHE A 117 -17.39 23.09 1.06
CA PHE A 117 -16.90 23.19 -0.32
C PHE A 117 -15.80 24.25 -0.49
N ASN A 118 -15.92 25.39 0.19
CA ASN A 118 -14.94 26.48 0.08
C ASN A 118 -13.53 26.04 0.52
N ASN A 119 -13.42 25.27 1.60
CA ASN A 119 -12.13 24.75 2.08
C ASN A 119 -11.52 23.77 1.07
N VAL A 120 -12.35 22.85 0.54
CA VAL A 120 -11.91 21.90 -0.49
C VAL A 120 -11.51 22.63 -1.77
N LYS A 121 -12.31 23.62 -2.18
CA LYS A 121 -12.05 24.41 -3.38
C LYS A 121 -10.71 25.14 -3.34
N ILE A 122 -10.35 25.72 -2.19
CA ILE A 122 -9.06 26.39 -2.00
C ILE A 122 -7.89 25.42 -2.29
N LEU A 123 -7.96 24.19 -1.77
CA LEU A 123 -6.94 23.18 -2.05
C LEU A 123 -6.95 22.77 -3.51
N ILE A 124 -8.12 22.50 -4.07
CA ILE A 124 -8.26 22.11 -5.49
C ILE A 124 -7.73 23.20 -6.42
N ASP A 125 -8.04 24.47 -6.17
CA ASP A 125 -7.56 25.60 -6.99
C ASP A 125 -6.04 25.71 -6.96
N TYR A 126 -5.44 25.51 -5.80
CA TYR A 126 -3.98 25.46 -5.66
C TYR A 126 -3.39 24.31 -6.47
N LEU A 127 -3.93 23.10 -6.33
CA LEU A 127 -3.49 21.94 -7.10
C LEU A 127 -3.69 22.15 -8.60
N ILE A 128 -4.81 22.71 -9.05
CA ILE A 128 -5.04 23.06 -10.46
C ILE A 128 -3.95 24.00 -10.98
N SER A 129 -3.52 24.98 -10.19
CA SER A 129 -2.44 25.88 -10.58
C SER A 129 -1.11 25.14 -10.80
N LEU A 130 -0.80 24.17 -9.95
CA LEU A 130 0.38 23.31 -10.05
C LEU A 130 0.26 22.32 -11.21
N TRP A 131 -0.88 21.68 -11.40
CA TRP A 131 -1.13 20.76 -12.50
C TRP A 131 -1.05 21.42 -13.87
N LYS A 132 -1.33 22.74 -13.97
CA LYS A 132 -1.16 23.54 -15.19
C LYS A 132 0.26 24.08 -15.36
N SER A 133 1.12 23.98 -14.38
CA SER A 133 2.48 24.50 -14.41
C SER A 133 3.45 23.59 -15.14
N TYR A 134 4.64 24.13 -15.47
CA TYR A 134 5.75 23.35 -16.04
C TYR A 134 6.32 22.27 -15.10
N ARG A 135 5.97 22.29 -13.81
CA ARG A 135 6.36 21.26 -12.84
C ARG A 135 5.62 19.96 -13.03
N ASN A 136 4.47 19.98 -13.69
CA ASN A 136 3.78 18.76 -14.09
C ASN A 136 4.47 18.16 -15.31
N ILE A 137 5.23 17.11 -15.07
CA ILE A 137 5.98 16.35 -16.10
C ILE A 137 5.26 15.08 -16.54
N SER A 138 4.09 14.80 -15.98
CA SER A 138 3.31 13.60 -16.29
C SER A 138 2.68 13.71 -17.67
N PHE A 139 2.80 12.63 -18.44
CA PHE A 139 2.10 12.49 -19.71
C PHE A 139 0.85 11.62 -19.50
N ASN A 140 -0.33 12.14 -19.90
CA ASN A 140 -1.63 11.47 -19.68
C ASN A 140 -1.88 11.06 -18.21
N ASN A 141 -1.69 12.01 -17.30
CA ASN A 141 -1.85 11.75 -15.89
C ASN A 141 -3.33 11.57 -15.52
N THR A 142 -3.63 10.47 -14.83
CA THR A 142 -4.93 10.23 -14.20
C THR A 142 -4.83 10.60 -12.73
N ILE A 143 -5.65 11.58 -12.31
CA ILE A 143 -5.73 12.00 -10.92
C ILE A 143 -6.97 11.38 -10.27
N ASN A 144 -6.75 10.57 -9.25
CA ASN A 144 -7.81 9.95 -8.49
C ASN A 144 -8.32 10.91 -7.40
N ILE A 145 -9.57 11.27 -7.46
CA ILE A 145 -10.27 12.07 -6.45
C ILE A 145 -11.11 11.11 -5.60
N GLY A 146 -10.64 10.84 -4.40
CA GLY A 146 -11.28 9.89 -3.49
C GLY A 146 -12.13 10.60 -2.44
N PHE A 147 -13.37 10.14 -2.26
CA PHE A 147 -14.26 10.60 -1.20
C PHE A 147 -14.23 9.62 -0.05
N PHE A 148 -13.89 10.12 1.12
CA PHE A 148 -13.67 9.36 2.33
C PHE A 148 -14.40 10.00 3.52
N GLY A 149 -14.35 9.33 4.69
CA GLY A 149 -14.87 9.88 5.93
C GLY A 149 -15.45 8.81 6.84
N GLY A 150 -16.45 9.17 7.62
CA GLY A 150 -17.29 8.20 8.32
C GLY A 150 -18.08 7.38 7.28
N GLU A 151 -19.12 8.00 6.72
CA GLU A 151 -19.81 7.51 5.53
C GLU A 151 -19.94 8.68 4.52
N PRO A 152 -19.24 8.64 3.41
CA PRO A 152 -19.22 9.78 2.46
C PRO A 152 -20.59 10.17 1.91
N LEU A 153 -21.50 9.21 1.70
CA LEU A 153 -22.85 9.47 1.20
C LEU A 153 -23.71 10.29 2.16
N VAL A 154 -23.28 10.49 3.42
CA VAL A 154 -23.94 11.40 4.36
C VAL A 154 -23.76 12.87 3.94
N ASN A 155 -22.67 13.18 3.24
CA ASN A 155 -22.41 14.52 2.70
C ASN A 155 -22.34 14.52 1.16
N MET A 156 -23.30 13.86 0.52
CA MET A 156 -23.36 13.76 -0.94
C MET A 156 -23.39 15.12 -1.64
N ILE A 157 -24.02 16.13 -1.04
CA ILE A 157 -24.08 17.51 -1.56
C ILE A 157 -22.67 18.07 -1.82
N LEU A 158 -21.72 17.79 -0.94
CA LEU A 158 -20.34 18.21 -1.14
C LEU A 158 -19.69 17.44 -2.29
N ILE A 159 -19.90 16.12 -2.36
CA ILE A 159 -19.39 15.28 -3.43
C ILE A 159 -19.86 15.78 -4.79
N GLU A 160 -21.16 16.05 -4.94
CA GLU A 160 -21.75 16.62 -6.16
C GLU A 160 -21.09 17.94 -6.56
N LYS A 161 -20.90 18.85 -5.60
CA LYS A 161 -20.23 20.14 -5.86
C LYS A 161 -18.80 19.97 -6.35
N ILE A 162 -18.04 19.03 -5.76
CA ILE A 162 -16.64 18.78 -6.14
C ILE A 162 -16.57 18.17 -7.53
N ILE A 163 -17.37 17.14 -7.83
CA ILE A 163 -17.41 16.48 -9.14
C ILE A 163 -17.80 17.51 -10.22
N ASN A 164 -18.86 18.26 -10.02
CA ASN A 164 -19.31 19.29 -10.96
C ASN A 164 -18.23 20.36 -11.19
N TYR A 165 -17.55 20.78 -10.13
CA TYR A 165 -16.46 21.75 -10.22
C TYR A 165 -15.29 21.21 -11.06
N LEU A 166 -14.81 20.00 -10.79
CA LEU A 166 -13.70 19.38 -11.51
C LEU A 166 -14.06 19.04 -12.96
N ASN A 167 -15.29 18.60 -13.23
CA ASN A 167 -15.77 18.34 -14.59
C ASN A 167 -15.81 19.61 -15.47
N ALA A 168 -15.97 20.77 -14.86
CA ALA A 168 -15.90 22.07 -15.57
C ALA A 168 -14.46 22.50 -15.85
N VAL A 169 -13.46 21.93 -15.16
CA VAL A 169 -12.03 22.28 -15.34
C VAL A 169 -11.43 21.45 -16.47
N LYS A 170 -10.81 22.12 -17.44
CA LYS A 170 -10.05 21.47 -18.52
C LYS A 170 -8.55 21.66 -18.29
N ILE A 171 -7.81 20.57 -18.10
CA ILE A 171 -6.36 20.57 -18.01
C ILE A 171 -5.84 19.59 -19.05
N LYS A 172 -4.97 20.07 -19.92
CA LYS A 172 -4.40 19.23 -20.98
C LYS A 172 -3.59 18.07 -20.37
N GLY A 173 -3.88 16.85 -20.80
CA GLY A 173 -3.16 15.65 -20.36
C GLY A 173 -3.55 15.14 -18.97
N ILE A 174 -4.60 15.72 -18.34
CA ILE A 174 -5.11 15.24 -17.04
C ILE A 174 -6.55 14.78 -17.17
N THR A 175 -6.83 13.60 -16.61
CA THR A 175 -8.18 13.03 -16.45
C THR A 175 -8.46 12.84 -14.96
N PHE A 176 -9.65 13.23 -14.52
CA PHE A 176 -10.11 12.97 -13.16
C PHE A 176 -10.90 11.67 -13.11
N VAL A 177 -10.57 10.82 -12.14
CA VAL A 177 -11.31 9.60 -11.81
C VAL A 177 -11.82 9.71 -10.38
N TYR A 178 -13.10 9.44 -10.19
CA TYR A 178 -13.77 9.59 -8.89
C TYR A 178 -13.89 8.25 -8.19
N ASN A 179 -13.51 8.19 -6.92
CA ASN A 179 -13.56 6.98 -6.11
C ASN A 179 -14.29 7.25 -4.79
N LEU A 180 -15.08 6.29 -4.33
CA LEU A 180 -15.85 6.42 -3.11
C LEU A 180 -15.89 5.09 -2.36
N THR A 181 -15.53 5.11 -1.06
CA THR A 181 -15.70 3.96 -0.18
C THR A 181 -16.99 4.12 0.63
N THR A 182 -17.91 3.15 0.57
CA THR A 182 -19.22 3.26 1.21
C THR A 182 -19.66 1.97 1.90
N ASN A 183 -20.46 2.11 2.96
CA ASN A 183 -21.19 1.01 3.57
C ASN A 183 -22.49 0.64 2.83
N ALA A 184 -22.79 1.30 1.72
CA ALA A 184 -23.91 1.06 0.81
C ALA A 184 -25.34 1.24 1.43
N ILE A 185 -25.49 1.76 2.65
CA ILE A 185 -26.82 1.99 3.24
C ILE A 185 -27.58 3.06 2.45
N LEU A 186 -26.91 4.16 2.09
CA LEU A 186 -27.50 5.27 1.36
C LEU A 186 -27.41 5.12 -0.17
N LEU A 187 -26.82 4.04 -0.65
CA LEU A 187 -26.58 3.80 -2.07
C LEU A 187 -27.83 3.97 -2.95
N PRO A 188 -29.02 3.42 -2.60
CA PRO A 188 -30.20 3.55 -3.47
C PRO A 188 -30.64 5.00 -3.72
N LYS A 189 -30.34 5.90 -2.78
CA LYS A 189 -30.72 7.32 -2.91
C LYS A 189 -29.88 8.05 -3.96
N TYR A 190 -28.60 7.66 -4.11
CA TYR A 190 -27.63 8.37 -4.93
C TYR A 190 -27.12 7.56 -6.13
N MET A 191 -27.65 6.36 -6.31
CA MET A 191 -27.22 5.39 -7.31
C MET A 191 -27.10 5.98 -8.71
N ASN A 192 -28.14 6.65 -9.20
CA ASN A 192 -28.14 7.20 -10.56
C ASN A 192 -27.04 8.24 -10.75
N TYR A 193 -26.87 9.16 -9.79
CA TYR A 193 -25.80 10.16 -9.86
C TYR A 193 -24.40 9.53 -9.89
N LEU A 194 -24.17 8.51 -9.07
CA LEU A 194 -22.89 7.80 -9.02
C LEU A 194 -22.58 7.09 -10.35
N VAL A 195 -23.59 6.48 -10.94
CA VAL A 195 -23.49 5.84 -12.25
C VAL A 195 -23.26 6.84 -13.38
N GLU A 196 -24.03 7.94 -13.42
CA GLU A 196 -23.91 8.99 -14.44
C GLU A 196 -22.55 9.70 -14.43
N ASN A 197 -21.89 9.75 -13.29
CA ASN A 197 -20.56 10.36 -13.13
C ASN A 197 -19.42 9.34 -13.06
N ASP A 198 -19.69 8.09 -13.41
CA ASP A 198 -18.70 7.00 -13.49
C ASP A 198 -17.85 6.84 -12.21
N VAL A 199 -18.49 7.02 -11.04
CA VAL A 199 -17.81 6.95 -9.75
C VAL A 199 -17.46 5.51 -9.41
N HIS A 200 -16.19 5.19 -9.19
CA HIS A 200 -15.75 3.87 -8.75
C HIS A 200 -16.12 3.65 -7.28
N LEU A 201 -16.80 2.57 -7.00
CA LEU A 201 -17.29 2.22 -5.66
C LEU A 201 -16.46 1.10 -5.04
N LEU A 202 -15.96 1.35 -3.84
CA LEU A 202 -15.43 0.32 -2.96
C LEU A 202 -16.45 0.06 -1.85
N ILE A 203 -17.20 -1.02 -1.97
CA ILE A 203 -18.29 -1.34 -1.04
C ILE A 203 -17.75 -2.15 0.13
N SER A 204 -18.00 -1.65 1.34
CA SER A 204 -17.57 -2.27 2.58
C SER A 204 -18.58 -3.30 3.08
N ILE A 205 -18.27 -4.59 2.98
CA ILE A 205 -19.08 -5.71 3.49
C ILE A 205 -18.19 -6.88 3.88
N ASP A 206 -18.43 -7.49 5.05
CA ASP A 206 -17.56 -8.55 5.60
C ASP A 206 -18.08 -9.97 5.31
N GLY A 207 -19.00 -10.11 4.37
CA GLY A 207 -19.63 -11.39 3.98
C GLY A 207 -21.11 -11.45 4.34
N SER A 208 -21.59 -12.61 4.83
CA SER A 208 -22.98 -12.84 5.21
C SER A 208 -23.44 -11.96 6.38
N LYS A 209 -24.72 -11.98 6.70
CA LYS A 209 -25.28 -11.28 7.87
C LYS A 209 -24.55 -11.62 9.18
N GLN A 210 -24.14 -12.89 9.35
CA GLN A 210 -23.39 -13.34 10.52
C GLN A 210 -21.97 -12.79 10.55
N ASN A 211 -21.34 -12.69 9.39
CA ASN A 211 -20.00 -12.12 9.25
C ASN A 211 -19.99 -10.58 9.44
N ASN A 212 -21.09 -9.89 9.10
CA ASN A 212 -21.24 -8.44 9.29
C ASN A 212 -21.59 -8.01 10.72
N ILE A 213 -21.51 -8.89 11.71
CA ILE A 213 -21.97 -8.63 13.09
C ILE A 213 -21.31 -7.41 13.75
N TYR A 214 -20.09 -7.10 13.38
CA TYR A 214 -19.35 -5.93 13.90
C TYR A 214 -19.66 -4.63 13.16
N ARG A 215 -20.36 -4.69 12.02
CA ARG A 215 -20.89 -3.51 11.32
C ARG A 215 -22.23 -3.12 11.94
N VAL A 216 -22.17 -2.58 13.15
CA VAL A 216 -23.35 -2.28 13.96
C VAL A 216 -24.11 -1.10 13.37
N LYS A 217 -25.38 -1.33 13.03
CA LYS A 217 -26.30 -0.28 12.65
C LYS A 217 -27.02 0.24 13.90
N LYS A 218 -27.25 1.57 13.96
CA LYS A 218 -28.01 2.17 15.05
C LYS A 218 -29.48 1.71 15.07
N GLU A 219 -30.05 1.39 13.88
CA GLU A 219 -31.41 0.85 13.74
C GLU A 219 -31.58 0.02 12.45
N GLY A 220 -32.34 -1.07 12.52
CA GLY A 220 -32.96 -1.74 11.38
C GLY A 220 -32.21 -2.91 10.74
N LYS A 221 -32.90 -3.56 9.80
CA LYS A 221 -32.53 -4.78 9.10
C LYS A 221 -31.31 -4.57 8.19
N ASP A 222 -30.60 -5.68 7.91
CA ASP A 222 -29.53 -5.72 6.93
C ASP A 222 -30.10 -5.43 5.52
N ILE A 223 -30.01 -4.16 5.11
CA ILE A 223 -30.45 -3.68 3.80
C ILE A 223 -29.31 -3.61 2.79
N VAL A 224 -28.06 -3.77 3.25
CA VAL A 224 -26.86 -3.57 2.42
C VAL A 224 -26.85 -4.52 1.25
N PHE A 225 -27.10 -5.81 1.49
CA PHE A 225 -27.16 -6.80 0.42
C PHE A 225 -28.23 -6.46 -0.64
N ALA A 226 -29.43 -6.07 -0.20
CA ALA A 226 -30.50 -5.68 -1.12
C ALA A 226 -30.15 -4.44 -1.94
N ASN A 227 -29.46 -3.48 -1.33
CA ASN A 227 -28.99 -2.26 -2.00
C ASN A 227 -27.93 -2.56 -3.07
N ILE A 228 -26.99 -3.43 -2.75
CA ILE A 228 -25.94 -3.86 -3.70
C ILE A 228 -26.57 -4.64 -4.85
N LYS A 229 -27.48 -5.58 -4.55
CA LYS A 229 -28.19 -6.34 -5.57
C LYS A 229 -28.98 -5.43 -6.49
N LYS A 230 -29.69 -4.43 -5.94
CA LYS A 230 -30.41 -3.45 -6.74
C LYS A 230 -29.50 -2.67 -7.70
N LEU A 231 -28.27 -2.31 -7.27
CA LEU A 231 -27.29 -1.68 -8.16
C LEU A 231 -26.89 -2.62 -9.29
N LYS A 232 -26.57 -3.90 -8.97
CA LYS A 232 -26.21 -4.92 -9.96
C LYS A 232 -27.30 -5.16 -10.98
N ASP A 233 -28.55 -5.28 -10.50
CA ASP A 233 -29.71 -5.56 -11.36
C ASP A 233 -30.06 -4.37 -12.29
N ASN A 234 -29.96 -3.13 -11.78
CA ASN A 234 -30.31 -1.93 -12.54
C ASN A 234 -29.18 -1.45 -13.47
N HIS A 235 -27.91 -1.67 -13.11
CA HIS A 235 -26.74 -1.14 -13.81
C HIS A 235 -25.62 -2.20 -13.91
N PRO A 236 -25.87 -3.34 -14.60
CA PRO A 236 -24.93 -4.48 -14.60
C PRO A 236 -23.56 -4.13 -15.18
N ASN A 237 -23.47 -3.39 -16.26
CA ASN A 237 -22.20 -3.00 -16.87
C ASN A 237 -21.37 -2.10 -15.94
N TYR A 238 -22.01 -1.12 -15.32
CA TYR A 238 -21.35 -0.27 -14.33
C TYR A 238 -20.92 -1.08 -13.11
N PHE A 239 -21.77 -1.98 -12.64
CA PHE A 239 -21.43 -2.86 -11.52
C PHE A 239 -20.19 -3.69 -11.82
N ASP A 240 -20.08 -4.21 -13.04
CA ASP A 240 -18.95 -5.03 -13.45
C ASP A 240 -17.65 -4.23 -13.52
N SER A 241 -17.65 -3.05 -14.11
CA SER A 241 -16.45 -2.24 -14.31
C SER A 241 -16.05 -1.39 -13.08
N ASN A 242 -17.03 -0.87 -12.31
CA ASN A 242 -16.77 0.19 -11.33
C ASN A 242 -16.99 -0.21 -9.88
N VAL A 243 -17.46 -1.44 -9.59
CA VAL A 243 -17.75 -1.85 -8.22
C VAL A 243 -16.78 -2.92 -7.75
N ASN A 244 -16.13 -2.65 -6.63
CA ASN A 244 -15.28 -3.58 -5.90
C ASN A 244 -15.72 -3.69 -4.44
N PHE A 245 -15.20 -4.69 -3.73
CA PHE A 245 -15.55 -4.98 -2.35
C PHE A 245 -14.35 -4.91 -1.44
N ASN A 246 -14.55 -4.33 -0.24
CA ASN A 246 -13.59 -4.31 0.84
C ASN A 246 -14.17 -4.97 2.08
N SER A 247 -13.46 -5.92 2.63
CA SER A 247 -13.86 -6.70 3.80
C SER A 247 -12.79 -6.65 4.87
N VAL A 248 -13.22 -6.66 6.13
CA VAL A 248 -12.32 -6.74 7.27
C VAL A 248 -12.40 -8.13 7.88
N LEU A 249 -11.24 -8.79 8.01
CA LEU A 249 -11.09 -10.08 8.65
C LEU A 249 -11.09 -9.91 10.17
N HIS A 250 -11.90 -10.71 10.86
CA HIS A 250 -12.03 -10.72 12.31
C HIS A 250 -12.45 -12.11 12.82
N ASP A 251 -12.57 -12.29 14.14
CA ASP A 251 -12.87 -13.58 14.79
C ASP A 251 -14.24 -14.22 14.42
N LYS A 252 -15.14 -13.50 13.74
CA LYS A 252 -16.46 -13.99 13.34
C LYS A 252 -16.58 -14.28 11.84
N ASN A 253 -15.48 -14.19 11.10
CA ASN A 253 -15.43 -14.56 9.69
C ASN A 253 -14.08 -15.22 9.35
N SER A 254 -13.96 -15.72 8.13
CA SER A 254 -12.72 -16.22 7.57
C SER A 254 -12.54 -15.73 6.14
N VAL A 255 -11.33 -15.81 5.62
CA VAL A 255 -11.02 -15.45 4.23
C VAL A 255 -11.92 -16.24 3.27
N ASP A 256 -12.10 -17.54 3.51
CA ASP A 256 -12.96 -18.41 2.70
C ASP A 256 -14.43 -17.99 2.72
N GLN A 257 -14.97 -17.71 3.90
CA GLN A 257 -16.37 -17.27 4.04
C GLN A 257 -16.62 -15.94 3.34
N ILE A 258 -15.73 -14.97 3.50
CA ILE A 258 -15.83 -13.65 2.85
C ILE A 258 -15.80 -13.83 1.34
N TYR A 259 -14.76 -14.53 0.86
CA TYR A 259 -14.58 -14.75 -0.57
C TYR A 259 -15.77 -15.48 -1.20
N SER A 260 -16.11 -16.66 -0.68
CA SER A 260 -17.20 -17.48 -1.21
C SER A 260 -18.52 -16.71 -1.25
N TYR A 261 -18.80 -15.91 -0.22
CA TYR A 261 -20.00 -15.08 -0.19
C TYR A 261 -20.02 -14.03 -1.30
N ILE A 262 -18.94 -13.28 -1.47
CA ILE A 262 -18.87 -12.20 -2.45
C ILE A 262 -18.82 -12.78 -3.88
N LYS A 263 -18.04 -13.83 -4.09
CA LYS A 263 -17.92 -14.50 -5.39
C LYS A 263 -19.26 -15.07 -5.84
N THR A 264 -19.94 -15.80 -4.95
CA THR A 264 -21.22 -16.46 -5.30
C THR A 264 -22.32 -15.45 -5.60
N ASN A 265 -22.42 -14.35 -4.85
CA ASN A 265 -23.54 -13.40 -5.00
C ASN A 265 -23.26 -12.32 -6.04
N PHE A 266 -22.01 -11.91 -6.19
CA PHE A 266 -21.65 -10.73 -6.97
C PHE A 266 -20.67 -11.00 -8.11
N ASP A 267 -20.08 -12.18 -8.15
CA ASP A 267 -19.02 -12.59 -9.08
C ASP A 267 -17.80 -11.65 -9.05
N LYS A 268 -17.41 -11.24 -7.84
CA LYS A 268 -16.27 -10.35 -7.59
C LYS A 268 -15.28 -10.98 -6.63
N THR A 269 -14.03 -10.58 -6.73
CA THR A 269 -12.96 -10.89 -5.77
C THR A 269 -12.82 -9.74 -4.78
N PRO A 270 -13.05 -9.96 -3.47
CA PRO A 270 -12.94 -8.89 -2.49
C PRO A 270 -11.48 -8.56 -2.11
N TYR A 271 -11.22 -7.30 -1.78
CA TYR A 271 -10.05 -6.96 -0.98
C TYR A 271 -10.32 -7.34 0.47
N ILE A 272 -9.47 -8.19 1.06
CA ILE A 272 -9.60 -8.62 2.45
C ILE A 272 -8.41 -8.09 3.24
N SER A 273 -8.68 -7.24 4.21
CA SER A 273 -7.69 -6.67 5.12
C SER A 273 -7.88 -7.16 6.55
N GLU A 274 -6.79 -7.27 7.31
CA GLU A 274 -6.83 -7.47 8.75
C GLU A 274 -7.28 -6.20 9.48
N LEU A 275 -7.60 -6.31 10.76
CA LEU A 275 -7.78 -5.16 11.63
C LEU A 275 -6.48 -4.34 11.67
N ASN A 276 -6.61 -3.02 11.68
CA ASN A 276 -5.45 -2.14 11.78
C ASN A 276 -4.74 -2.35 13.15
N ARG A 277 -3.44 -2.66 13.12
CA ARG A 277 -2.64 -2.91 14.34
C ARG A 277 -2.01 -1.63 14.92
N ASN A 278 -2.20 -0.49 14.25
CA ASN A 278 -1.53 0.75 14.62
C ASN A 278 -2.48 1.69 15.38
N GLY A 279 -1.98 2.28 16.46
CA GLY A 279 -2.74 3.26 17.24
C GLY A 279 -3.80 2.66 18.14
N ILE A 280 -3.72 1.36 18.47
CA ILE A 280 -4.63 0.69 19.41
C ILE A 280 -4.52 1.38 20.77
N ALA A 281 -5.66 1.76 21.36
CA ALA A 281 -5.71 2.33 22.69
C ALA A 281 -5.29 1.29 23.74
N GLU A 282 -4.53 1.73 24.74
CA GLU A 282 -3.91 0.82 25.73
C GLU A 282 -4.94 -0.02 26.47
N ASP A 283 -6.04 0.60 26.88
CA ASP A 283 -7.18 -0.05 27.57
C ASP A 283 -8.04 -0.93 26.65
N LYS A 284 -7.78 -0.92 25.34
CA LYS A 284 -8.52 -1.68 24.31
C LYS A 284 -7.75 -2.86 23.73
N LYS A 285 -6.51 -3.08 24.14
CA LYS A 285 -5.67 -4.17 23.62
C LYS A 285 -6.30 -5.55 23.76
N GLU A 286 -6.93 -5.85 24.88
CA GLU A 286 -7.60 -7.14 25.08
C GLU A 286 -8.82 -7.30 24.15
N GLU A 287 -9.60 -6.23 23.96
CA GLU A 287 -10.75 -6.23 23.06
C GLU A 287 -10.29 -6.43 21.61
N PHE A 288 -9.24 -5.72 21.21
CA PHE A 288 -8.60 -5.87 19.91
C PHE A 288 -8.12 -7.31 19.69
N ASN A 289 -7.36 -7.88 20.61
CA ASN A 289 -6.80 -9.23 20.49
C ASN A 289 -7.88 -10.32 20.36
N ARG A 290 -9.04 -10.13 21.00
CA ARG A 290 -10.19 -11.04 20.85
C ARG A 290 -10.82 -10.99 19.47
N MET A 291 -10.80 -9.81 18.84
CA MET A 291 -11.38 -9.61 17.50
C MET A 291 -10.39 -9.91 16.38
N PHE A 292 -9.10 -9.83 16.65
CA PHE A 292 -8.06 -9.96 15.64
C PHE A 292 -7.99 -11.40 15.13
N HIS A 293 -7.98 -11.54 13.81
CA HIS A 293 -7.75 -12.80 13.11
C HIS A 293 -6.69 -12.57 12.03
N SER A 294 -5.62 -13.35 12.04
CA SER A 294 -4.55 -13.28 11.06
C SER A 294 -5.03 -13.79 9.70
N LYS A 295 -4.75 -13.04 8.64
CA LYS A 295 -5.07 -13.45 7.27
C LYS A 295 -4.31 -14.70 6.88
N GLU A 296 -3.04 -14.80 7.24
CA GLU A 296 -2.19 -15.95 6.95
C GLU A 296 -2.74 -17.23 7.61
N ASP A 297 -3.11 -17.16 8.89
CA ASP A 297 -3.68 -18.31 9.60
C ASP A 297 -5.04 -18.72 9.05
N SER A 298 -5.86 -17.73 8.68
CA SER A 298 -7.17 -17.99 8.05
C SER A 298 -7.03 -18.68 6.69
N ILE A 299 -6.04 -18.29 5.87
CA ILE A 299 -5.73 -18.95 4.60
C ILE A 299 -5.25 -20.38 4.83
N LYS A 300 -4.30 -20.59 5.74
CA LYS A 300 -3.78 -21.93 6.09
C LYS A 300 -4.90 -22.88 6.55
N GLN A 301 -5.79 -22.40 7.40
CA GLN A 301 -6.94 -23.18 7.86
C GLN A 301 -7.86 -23.58 6.71
N ALA A 302 -8.18 -22.66 5.83
CA ALA A 302 -9.08 -22.90 4.70
C ALA A 302 -8.48 -23.86 3.67
N VAL A 303 -7.19 -23.76 3.37
CA VAL A 303 -6.46 -24.71 2.51
C VAL A 303 -6.50 -26.11 3.11
N ASN A 304 -6.24 -26.24 4.42
CA ASN A 304 -6.29 -27.53 5.14
C ASN A 304 -7.70 -28.16 5.15
N CYS A 305 -8.74 -27.33 5.08
CA CYS A 305 -10.13 -27.79 4.98
C CYS A 305 -10.60 -28.12 3.54
N GLY A 306 -9.69 -28.05 2.56
CA GLY A 306 -9.96 -28.45 1.18
C GLY A 306 -10.58 -27.38 0.30
N SER A 307 -10.46 -26.10 0.65
CA SER A 307 -10.86 -25.00 -0.25
C SER A 307 -9.93 -24.97 -1.47
N SER A 308 -10.40 -25.47 -2.61
CA SER A 308 -9.65 -25.49 -3.87
C SER A 308 -9.30 -24.08 -4.35
N TYR A 309 -10.23 -23.14 -4.14
CA TYR A 309 -10.06 -21.75 -4.55
C TYR A 309 -9.01 -21.01 -3.69
N LEU A 310 -9.04 -21.20 -2.38
CA LEU A 310 -8.04 -20.60 -1.52
C LEU A 310 -6.66 -21.24 -1.66
N LYS A 311 -6.62 -22.49 -2.12
CA LYS A 311 -5.35 -23.10 -2.55
C LYS A 311 -4.79 -22.35 -3.75
N GLU A 312 -5.62 -22.06 -4.75
CA GLU A 312 -5.22 -21.28 -5.93
C GLU A 312 -4.75 -19.86 -5.54
N ILE A 313 -5.49 -19.13 -4.70
CA ILE A 313 -5.06 -17.80 -4.20
C ILE A 313 -3.80 -17.89 -3.32
N ALA A 314 -3.66 -18.90 -2.49
CA ALA A 314 -2.47 -19.09 -1.68
C ALA A 314 -1.25 -19.36 -2.58
N ASP A 315 -1.43 -20.23 -3.57
CA ASP A 315 -0.40 -20.51 -4.57
C ASP A 315 -0.05 -19.24 -5.36
N ASP A 316 -1.03 -18.45 -5.82
CA ASP A 316 -0.80 -17.18 -6.50
C ASP A 316 -0.11 -16.14 -5.59
N SER A 317 -0.48 -16.05 -4.32
CA SER A 317 0.19 -15.14 -3.38
C SER A 317 1.64 -15.54 -3.11
N HIS A 318 1.94 -16.84 -3.04
CA HIS A 318 3.30 -17.35 -2.93
C HIS A 318 4.11 -17.08 -4.20
N ILE A 319 3.48 -17.25 -5.36
CA ILE A 319 4.10 -16.95 -6.67
C ILE A 319 4.40 -15.46 -6.78
N VAL A 320 3.46 -14.58 -6.41
CA VAL A 320 3.68 -13.12 -6.38
C VAL A 320 4.83 -12.74 -5.44
N GLN A 321 4.92 -13.36 -4.25
CA GLN A 321 6.04 -13.13 -3.34
C GLN A 321 7.38 -13.61 -3.93
N LEU A 322 7.38 -14.76 -4.61
CA LEU A 322 8.56 -15.26 -5.30
C LEU A 322 8.95 -14.37 -6.48
N ASP A 323 7.98 -13.85 -7.22
CA ASP A 323 8.22 -12.92 -8.32
C ASP A 323 8.82 -11.60 -7.82
N ILE A 324 8.26 -11.00 -6.77
CA ILE A 324 8.83 -9.82 -6.11
C ILE A 324 10.26 -10.11 -5.63
N PHE A 325 10.50 -11.27 -5.05
CA PHE A 325 11.82 -11.69 -4.63
C PHE A 325 12.79 -11.82 -5.81
N MET A 326 12.37 -12.46 -6.90
CA MET A 326 13.18 -12.62 -8.11
C MET A 326 13.50 -11.27 -8.75
N GLN A 327 12.53 -10.43 -8.97
CA GLN A 327 12.74 -9.08 -9.50
C GLN A 327 13.67 -8.26 -8.61
N SER A 328 13.60 -8.46 -7.31
CA SER A 328 14.43 -7.73 -6.35
C SER A 328 15.89 -8.18 -6.36
N TYR A 329 16.18 -9.46 -6.59
CA TYR A 329 17.48 -10.04 -6.32
C TYR A 329 18.10 -10.87 -7.45
N PHE A 330 17.37 -11.18 -8.50
CA PHE A 330 17.88 -12.01 -9.62
C PHE A 330 17.93 -11.29 -10.97
N GLY A 331 17.40 -10.10 -11.07
CA GLY A 331 17.34 -9.34 -12.30
C GLY A 331 18.03 -7.99 -12.24
N ASN A 332 18.52 -7.52 -13.36
CA ASN A 332 18.81 -6.11 -13.57
C ASN A 332 17.48 -5.37 -13.77
N THR A 333 16.62 -5.41 -12.75
CA THR A 333 15.31 -4.76 -12.82
C THR A 333 15.48 -3.29 -12.55
N TYR A 334 15.28 -2.49 -13.57
CA TYR A 334 15.28 -1.05 -13.47
C TYR A 334 13.84 -0.60 -13.21
N LYS A 335 13.61 0.00 -12.06
CA LYS A 335 12.27 0.49 -11.68
C LYS A 335 11.84 1.72 -12.45
N THR A 336 12.81 2.47 -13.01
CA THR A 336 12.57 3.69 -13.78
C THR A 336 13.56 3.82 -14.93
N ILE A 337 13.19 4.60 -15.95
CA ILE A 337 14.11 4.95 -17.05
C ILE A 337 15.40 5.64 -16.56
N PRO A 338 15.36 6.55 -15.58
CA PRO A 338 16.56 7.08 -14.94
C PRO A 338 17.47 6.00 -14.34
N ASP A 339 16.92 4.98 -13.69
CA ASP A 339 17.71 3.86 -13.14
C ASP A 339 18.47 3.12 -14.24
N LEU A 340 17.85 2.97 -15.43
CA LEU A 340 18.45 2.31 -16.56
C LEU A 340 19.64 3.11 -17.13
N PHE A 341 19.50 4.44 -17.26
CA PHE A 341 20.49 5.29 -17.94
C PHE A 341 21.51 5.93 -17.00
N PHE A 342 21.12 6.18 -15.77
CA PHE A 342 21.89 6.96 -14.80
C PHE A 342 22.30 6.14 -13.58
N GLN A 343 22.58 4.84 -13.79
CA GLN A 343 23.09 4.02 -12.71
C GLN A 343 24.15 4.82 -11.94
N ASP A 344 23.74 5.39 -10.81
CA ASP A 344 24.52 5.23 -9.67
C ASP A 344 25.50 6.24 -9.17
N LYS A 345 25.38 7.52 -9.37
CA LYS A 345 26.43 8.29 -8.67
C LYS A 345 25.95 9.02 -7.42
N ASP A 346 24.74 9.50 -7.37
CA ASP A 346 24.27 10.27 -6.22
C ASP A 346 22.75 10.16 -5.97
N ILE A 347 22.16 9.00 -6.24
CA ILE A 347 20.75 8.80 -5.94
C ILE A 347 20.55 8.86 -4.42
N LYS A 348 19.79 9.85 -3.98
CA LYS A 348 19.34 9.95 -2.59
C LYS A 348 18.15 9.02 -2.40
N TYR A 349 18.28 8.11 -1.45
CA TYR A 349 17.20 7.20 -1.10
C TYR A 349 16.43 7.75 0.08
N PHE A 350 15.11 7.78 -0.05
CA PHE A 350 14.26 8.04 1.10
C PHE A 350 14.24 6.76 1.96
N PRO A 351 14.54 6.82 3.26
CA PRO A 351 14.57 5.62 4.08
C PRO A 351 13.20 4.95 4.14
N THR A 352 13.18 3.63 4.19
CA THR A 352 11.97 2.78 4.23
C THR A 352 11.09 2.91 2.97
N SER A 353 9.92 2.25 2.95
CA SER A 353 8.92 2.37 1.86
C SER A 353 7.92 3.50 2.09
N THR A 354 8.22 4.42 3.00
CA THR A 354 7.36 5.57 3.22
C THR A 354 7.35 6.47 1.99
N CYS A 355 6.15 6.87 1.59
CA CYS A 355 6.01 7.81 0.48
C CYS A 355 6.77 9.10 0.77
N VAL A 356 7.49 9.61 -0.22
CA VAL A 356 8.01 10.99 -0.18
C VAL A 356 6.82 11.91 0.06
N PRO A 357 6.95 12.94 0.93
CA PRO A 357 5.84 13.83 1.22
C PRO A 357 5.19 14.37 -0.05
N PHE A 358 3.88 14.27 -0.16
CA PHE A 358 3.05 14.73 -1.29
C PHE A 358 3.21 13.94 -2.63
N SER A 359 4.10 12.94 -2.73
CA SER A 359 4.41 12.30 -4.02
C SER A 359 3.30 11.40 -4.58
N LYS A 360 2.62 10.63 -3.71
CA LYS A 360 1.60 9.66 -4.16
C LYS A 360 0.19 10.15 -3.92
N LYS A 361 -0.08 10.56 -2.69
CA LYS A 361 -1.41 11.03 -2.27
C LYS A 361 -1.31 12.06 -1.17
N ILE A 362 -2.40 12.80 -0.99
CA ILE A 362 -2.68 13.61 0.18
C ILE A 362 -4.11 13.35 0.66
N PHE A 363 -4.33 13.52 1.95
CA PHE A 363 -5.63 13.35 2.58
C PHE A 363 -6.03 14.63 3.33
N LEU A 364 -7.08 15.29 2.87
CA LEU A 364 -7.65 16.46 3.54
C LEU A 364 -8.71 16.00 4.53
N THR A 365 -8.52 16.27 5.82
CA THR A 365 -9.47 15.94 6.88
C THR A 365 -10.57 17.01 7.02
N VAL A 366 -11.66 16.68 7.71
CA VAL A 366 -12.73 17.63 8.02
C VAL A 366 -12.20 18.84 8.80
N GLN A 367 -11.20 18.63 9.68
CA GLN A 367 -10.56 19.72 10.46
C GLN A 367 -9.55 20.54 9.64
N GLY A 368 -9.43 20.27 8.34
CA GLY A 368 -8.54 21.00 7.45
C GLY A 368 -7.07 20.60 7.54
N LYS A 369 -6.72 19.47 8.18
CA LYS A 369 -5.37 18.92 8.15
C LYS A 369 -5.11 18.29 6.79
N ILE A 370 -3.90 18.48 6.25
CA ILE A 370 -3.39 17.76 5.09
C ILE A 370 -2.44 16.68 5.60
N LEU A 371 -2.81 15.41 5.45
CA LEU A 371 -2.04 14.25 5.88
C LEU A 371 -1.40 13.53 4.70
N PRO A 372 -0.33 12.72 4.90
CA PRO A 372 0.28 11.90 3.84
C PRO A 372 -0.70 10.90 3.22
N CYS A 373 -1.59 10.31 4.01
CA CYS A 373 -2.66 9.43 3.58
C CYS A 373 -3.68 9.20 4.71
N GLU A 374 -4.79 8.55 4.38
CA GLU A 374 -5.88 8.21 5.30
C GLU A 374 -5.51 7.17 6.37
N LYS A 375 -4.38 6.47 6.17
CA LYS A 375 -3.91 5.42 7.09
C LYS A 375 -2.96 5.94 8.17
N VAL A 376 -2.46 7.16 8.01
CA VAL A 376 -1.53 7.80 8.96
C VAL A 376 -2.32 8.47 10.07
N GLY A 377 -1.82 8.37 11.31
CA GLY A 377 -2.45 9.03 12.45
C GLY A 377 -2.51 10.56 12.28
N GLN A 378 -3.58 11.17 12.77
CA GLN A 378 -3.86 12.59 12.54
C GLN A 378 -2.94 13.55 13.31
N GLN A 379 -2.00 13.03 14.10
CA GLN A 379 -0.92 13.78 14.74
C GLN A 379 0.24 14.12 13.80
N TYR A 380 0.22 13.69 12.53
CA TYR A 380 1.31 13.91 11.56
C TYR A 380 0.88 14.76 10.35
N PRO A 381 0.33 15.98 10.55
CA PRO A 381 -0.06 16.83 9.43
C PRO A 381 1.17 17.33 8.65
N LEU A 382 1.05 17.36 7.33
CA LEU A 382 2.01 17.99 6.41
C LEU A 382 1.67 19.46 6.14
N GLY A 383 0.48 19.89 6.54
CA GLY A 383 -0.01 21.22 6.35
C GLY A 383 -1.50 21.36 6.69
N TYR A 384 -2.06 22.50 6.38
CA TYR A 384 -3.44 22.84 6.76
C TYR A 384 -4.14 23.67 5.68
N VAL A 385 -5.47 23.49 5.58
CA VAL A 385 -6.39 24.44 4.94
C VAL A 385 -7.20 25.09 6.06
N ARG A 386 -6.91 26.33 6.38
CA ARG A 386 -7.59 27.09 7.45
C ARG A 386 -7.70 28.55 7.07
N ASP A 387 -8.75 29.21 7.55
CA ASP A 387 -8.97 30.65 7.39
C ASP A 387 -8.87 31.12 5.92
N GLY A 388 -9.39 30.30 5.00
CA GLY A 388 -9.37 30.61 3.58
C GLY A 388 -7.99 30.51 2.92
N LYS A 389 -7.00 29.85 3.55
CA LYS A 389 -5.62 29.74 3.07
C LYS A 389 -5.10 28.32 3.22
N ILE A 390 -4.13 28.00 2.35
CA ILE A 390 -3.31 26.80 2.47
C ILE A 390 -2.01 27.20 3.18
N ASN A 391 -1.66 26.44 4.19
CA ASN A 391 -0.39 26.57 4.89
C ASN A 391 0.41 25.27 4.70
N LEU A 392 1.48 25.32 3.91
CA LEU A 392 2.44 24.26 3.66
C LEU A 392 3.84 24.83 3.96
N ASP A 393 4.46 24.39 5.06
CA ASP A 393 5.81 24.78 5.43
C ASP A 393 6.78 23.64 5.21
N SER A 394 7.68 23.79 4.25
CA SER A 394 8.69 22.77 3.92
C SER A 394 9.64 22.48 5.10
N LYS A 395 9.90 23.46 5.97
CA LYS A 395 10.74 23.27 7.14
C LYS A 395 10.06 22.39 8.18
N GLU A 396 8.76 22.62 8.42
CA GLU A 396 7.96 21.79 9.33
C GLU A 396 7.86 20.36 8.81
N VAL A 397 7.58 20.18 7.51
CA VAL A 397 7.56 18.86 6.86
C VAL A 397 8.91 18.16 7.01
N LYS A 398 10.02 18.85 6.68
CA LYS A 398 11.37 18.30 6.84
C LYS A 398 11.66 17.90 8.29
N GLN A 399 11.33 18.75 9.26
CA GLN A 399 11.53 18.46 10.68
C GLN A 399 10.72 17.26 11.16
N LEU A 400 9.47 17.12 10.72
CA LEU A 400 8.64 15.95 11.02
C LEU A 400 9.33 14.65 10.57
N TYR A 401 9.78 14.61 9.32
CA TYR A 401 10.44 13.41 8.79
C TYR A 401 11.81 13.17 9.42
N LEU A 402 12.60 14.20 9.66
CA LEU A 402 13.87 14.06 10.41
C LEU A 402 13.64 13.49 11.81
N LYS A 403 12.63 13.96 12.53
CA LYS A 403 12.29 13.42 13.85
C LYS A 403 11.96 11.93 13.81
N LEU A 404 11.29 11.49 12.74
CA LEU A 404 10.92 10.08 12.57
C LEU A 404 12.10 9.20 12.16
N TYR A 405 13.00 9.72 11.30
CA TYR A 405 14.05 8.91 10.71
C TYR A 405 15.40 8.96 11.42
N THR A 406 15.74 10.06 12.07
CA THR A 406 17.05 10.19 12.73
C THR A 406 17.39 9.00 13.64
N PRO A 407 16.43 8.46 14.45
CA PRO A 407 16.73 7.33 15.32
C PRO A 407 17.03 6.01 14.59
N ILE A 408 16.61 5.88 13.33
CA ILE A 408 16.68 4.60 12.60
C ILE A 408 17.54 4.63 11.34
N VAL A 409 17.89 5.81 10.82
CA VAL A 409 18.56 5.94 9.51
C VAL A 409 19.86 5.15 9.40
N ASP A 410 20.67 5.11 10.45
CA ASP A 410 21.92 4.36 10.43
C ASP A 410 21.70 2.84 10.43
N LYS A 411 20.60 2.37 11.00
CA LYS A 411 20.16 0.98 10.86
C LYS A 411 19.66 0.72 9.44
N CYS A 412 18.87 1.65 8.87
CA CYS A 412 18.39 1.52 7.49
C CYS A 412 19.53 1.40 6.48
N LYS A 413 20.59 2.20 6.63
CA LYS A 413 21.80 2.14 5.77
C LYS A 413 22.52 0.78 5.82
N LYS A 414 22.34 0.03 6.90
CA LYS A 414 22.97 -1.29 7.12
C LYS A 414 22.01 -2.45 6.93
N CYS A 415 20.73 -2.17 6.74
CA CYS A 415 19.69 -3.17 6.63
C CYS A 415 19.78 -3.92 5.29
N LEU A 416 19.63 -5.24 5.32
CA LEU A 416 19.56 -6.07 4.12
C LEU A 416 18.43 -5.64 3.18
N LEU A 417 17.28 -5.23 3.77
CA LEU A 417 16.08 -4.87 3.02
C LEU A 417 16.04 -3.40 2.58
N TRP A 418 17.12 -2.63 2.67
CA TRP A 418 17.05 -1.19 2.47
C TRP A 418 16.45 -0.75 1.12
N LYS A 419 16.67 -1.51 0.03
CA LYS A 419 16.04 -1.25 -1.29
C LYS A 419 14.59 -1.73 -1.37
N ASN A 420 14.26 -2.79 -0.65
CA ASN A 420 12.98 -3.48 -0.72
C ASN A 420 12.23 -3.42 0.61
N CYS A 421 12.48 -2.37 1.39
CA CYS A 421 11.78 -2.16 2.65
C CYS A 421 10.31 -1.82 2.37
N GLU A 422 9.38 -2.58 2.93
CA GLU A 422 7.94 -2.36 2.81
C GLU A 422 7.35 -1.58 3.99
N ILE A 423 8.20 -1.10 4.90
CA ILE A 423 7.77 -0.48 6.15
C ILE A 423 7.52 1.01 5.97
N CYS A 424 6.36 1.48 6.41
CA CYS A 424 6.06 2.91 6.53
C CYS A 424 6.49 3.40 7.91
N VAL A 425 7.29 4.49 7.96
CA VAL A 425 7.84 5.05 9.22
C VAL A 425 6.75 5.49 10.22
N PHE A 426 5.58 5.87 9.73
CA PHE A 426 4.45 6.27 10.57
C PHE A 426 3.85 5.11 11.37
N TYR A 427 4.16 3.86 11.01
CA TYR A 427 3.70 2.65 11.68
C TYR A 427 4.75 2.03 12.59
N LEU A 428 5.95 2.57 12.59
CA LEU A 428 7.00 2.08 13.48
C LEU A 428 6.67 2.40 14.94
N PRO A 429 6.90 1.45 15.85
CA PRO A 429 6.71 1.68 17.27
C PRO A 429 7.65 2.77 17.80
N LYS A 430 7.28 3.32 18.93
CA LYS A 430 8.10 4.25 19.70
C LYS A 430 8.60 3.53 20.94
N ASP A 431 9.84 3.85 21.36
CA ASP A 431 10.37 3.44 22.65
C ASP A 431 9.80 4.28 23.81
N GLU A 432 10.30 4.03 25.00
CA GLU A 432 9.89 4.76 26.22
C GLU A 432 10.22 6.26 26.17
N GLU A 433 11.21 6.64 25.34
CA GLU A 433 11.63 8.03 25.12
C GLU A 433 10.86 8.67 23.94
N GLY A 434 9.94 7.94 23.29
CA GLY A 434 9.16 8.40 22.16
C GLY A 434 9.92 8.43 20.83
N GLN A 435 11.10 7.80 20.75
CA GLN A 435 11.89 7.69 19.54
C GLN A 435 11.42 6.54 18.65
N THR A 436 11.56 6.69 17.34
CA THR A 436 11.18 5.64 16.38
C THR A 436 12.13 4.44 16.49
N VAL A 437 11.57 3.24 16.59
CA VAL A 437 12.32 1.97 16.62
C VAL A 437 11.87 1.08 15.46
N CYS A 438 12.85 0.48 14.76
CA CYS A 438 12.57 -0.50 13.72
C CYS A 438 12.81 -1.92 14.26
N PRO A 439 11.75 -2.73 14.50
CA PRO A 439 11.90 -4.12 14.93
C PRO A 439 12.17 -5.08 13.76
N TYR A 440 12.08 -4.60 12.52
CA TYR A 440 12.20 -5.39 11.30
C TYR A 440 13.59 -5.31 10.67
N TYR A 441 14.57 -4.79 11.40
CA TYR A 441 15.95 -4.71 10.92
C TYR A 441 16.50 -6.11 10.67
N LEU A 442 17.04 -6.32 9.46
CA LEU A 442 17.79 -7.51 9.12
C LEU A 442 19.25 -7.15 8.89
N GLY A 443 20.13 -7.75 9.69
CA GLY A 443 21.58 -7.60 9.61
C GLY A 443 22.24 -8.69 8.75
N ASN A 444 23.57 -8.69 8.77
CA ASN A 444 24.35 -9.69 8.03
C ASN A 444 24.09 -11.12 8.50
N GLU A 445 23.78 -11.29 9.78
CA GLU A 445 23.42 -12.57 10.41
C GLU A 445 22.10 -13.15 9.90
N ASP A 446 21.24 -12.31 9.35
CA ASP A 446 19.92 -12.72 8.85
C ASP A 446 19.93 -13.11 7.37
N VAL A 447 21.01 -12.80 6.64
CA VAL A 447 21.12 -13.01 5.18
C VAL A 447 20.75 -14.42 4.80
N ASN A 448 21.40 -15.41 5.40
CA ASN A 448 21.15 -16.79 5.06
C ASN A 448 19.72 -17.22 5.40
N ARG A 449 19.19 -16.83 6.56
CA ARG A 449 17.82 -17.15 6.99
C ARG A 449 16.81 -16.57 6.01
N TYR A 450 16.99 -15.32 5.59
CA TYR A 450 16.06 -14.63 4.70
C TYR A 450 16.06 -15.25 3.29
N PHE A 451 17.24 -15.40 2.69
CA PHE A 451 17.33 -15.84 1.30
C PHE A 451 17.12 -17.34 1.10
N SER A 452 17.61 -18.18 2.03
CA SER A 452 17.59 -19.64 1.88
C SER A 452 16.19 -20.21 1.67
N THR A 453 15.15 -19.57 2.22
CA THR A 453 13.77 -20.04 2.08
C THR A 453 13.24 -19.84 0.66
N TYR A 454 13.47 -18.67 0.08
CA TYR A 454 13.02 -18.36 -1.28
C TYR A 454 13.82 -19.12 -2.33
N ILE A 455 15.16 -19.19 -2.16
CA ILE A 455 16.03 -19.95 -3.05
C ILE A 455 15.63 -21.42 -3.06
N TYR A 456 15.40 -22.01 -1.88
CA TYR A 456 14.99 -23.42 -1.79
C TYR A 456 13.63 -23.66 -2.48
N ALA A 457 12.69 -22.75 -2.39
CA ALA A 457 11.42 -22.87 -3.08
C ALA A 457 11.61 -22.88 -4.62
N LEU A 458 12.45 -21.98 -5.14
CA LEU A 458 12.78 -21.92 -6.57
C LEU A 458 13.54 -23.16 -7.05
N GLU A 459 14.49 -23.70 -6.23
CA GLU A 459 15.20 -24.93 -6.55
C GLU A 459 14.29 -26.16 -6.64
N LYS A 460 13.24 -26.21 -5.82
CA LYS A 460 12.29 -27.34 -5.78
C LYS A 460 11.19 -27.25 -6.83
N HIS A 461 10.89 -26.06 -7.29
CA HIS A 461 9.81 -25.77 -8.22
C HIS A 461 10.30 -24.88 -9.37
N PRO A 462 11.19 -25.38 -10.23
CA PRO A 462 11.70 -24.61 -11.37
C PRO A 462 10.60 -24.22 -12.36
N ASP A 463 9.50 -24.96 -12.40
CA ASP A 463 8.29 -24.65 -13.16
C ASP A 463 7.63 -23.31 -12.73
N LEU A 464 7.87 -22.87 -11.50
CA LEU A 464 7.39 -21.55 -11.04
C LEU A 464 8.06 -20.40 -11.78
N LEU A 465 9.28 -20.57 -12.29
CA LEU A 465 9.97 -19.58 -13.10
C LEU A 465 9.19 -19.28 -14.38
N ASP A 466 8.81 -20.32 -15.10
CA ASP A 466 8.04 -20.20 -16.35
C ASP A 466 6.67 -19.54 -16.11
N ARG A 467 6.02 -19.86 -14.98
CA ARG A 467 4.76 -19.23 -14.59
C ARG A 467 4.95 -17.75 -14.27
N ILE A 468 5.96 -17.39 -13.49
CA ILE A 468 6.28 -16.00 -13.13
C ILE A 468 6.54 -15.19 -14.39
N GLU A 469 7.34 -15.71 -15.33
CA GLU A 469 7.71 -14.99 -16.55
C GLU A 469 6.55 -14.82 -17.53
N ASN A 470 5.60 -15.75 -17.57
CA ASN A 470 4.55 -15.79 -18.60
C ASN A 470 3.15 -15.42 -18.11
N GLU A 471 2.85 -15.53 -16.83
CA GLU A 471 1.49 -15.39 -16.29
C GLU A 471 1.31 -14.16 -15.37
N ILE A 472 2.40 -13.60 -14.84
CA ILE A 472 2.31 -12.51 -13.87
C ILE A 472 2.77 -11.21 -14.51
N LEU A 473 1.82 -10.29 -14.67
CA LEU A 473 2.08 -8.88 -14.97
C LEU A 473 2.03 -8.12 -13.65
N ILE A 474 3.15 -7.51 -13.26
CA ILE A 474 3.17 -6.55 -12.15
C ILE A 474 3.06 -5.16 -12.76
N ASP A 475 1.92 -4.50 -12.54
CA ASP A 475 1.68 -3.10 -12.88
C ASP A 475 2.34 -2.14 -11.88
#